data_2daf9902dffd0947a8616ba155c0ae60
#
_entry.id   2daf9902dffd0947a8616ba155c0ae60
#
_cell.length_a   1.000
_cell.length_b   1.000
_cell.length_c   1.000
_cell.angle_alpha   90.00
_cell.angle_beta   90.00
_cell.angle_gamma   90.00
#
_symmetry.space_group_name_H-M   'P 1'
#
loop_
_entity.id
_entity.type
_entity.pdbx_description
1 polymer ?
#
loop_
_entity_poly.entity_id
_entity_poly.type
_entity_poly.pdbx_seq_one_letter_code
_entity_poly.pdbx_strand_id
1 'polypeptide(L)'
;DYIGGIATSGWKGRSHSLGVADLVTVLAPTAAAADVAATLIANAVWPDDNNKTDLPGVHRQPANVLAPDSDLGSRLVTVHVDCLPDHVIIKALRRGAGVAEDMRQSGHISAAYAVVQGQGFVCDMVTQRTGVSDSVFSD
;
A
#
# COMPACT_ATOMS: atom_id res chain seq x y z
N ASP A 1 6.34 -7.07 21.57
CA ASP A 1 5.32 -7.31 20.56
C ASP A 1 5.54 -8.60 19.83
N TYR A 2 4.48 -9.33 19.71
CA TYR A 2 4.52 -10.63 19.05
C TYR A 2 4.25 -10.44 17.55
N ILE A 3 5.11 -11.04 16.73
CA ILE A 3 4.92 -11.08 15.28
C ILE A 3 4.65 -12.53 14.91
N GLY A 4 3.43 -12.81 14.49
CA GLY A 4 3.00 -14.15 14.07
C GLY A 4 2.67 -14.24 12.59
N GLY A 5 2.68 -13.13 11.86
CA GLY A 5 2.37 -13.13 10.45
C GLY A 5 3.06 -12.04 9.66
N ILE A 6 3.34 -12.35 8.41
CA ILE A 6 3.87 -11.42 7.41
C ILE A 6 2.99 -11.54 6.17
N ALA A 7 2.65 -10.40 5.59
CA ALA A 7 1.92 -10.39 4.33
C ALA A 7 2.45 -9.28 3.42
N THR A 8 2.29 -9.49 2.13
CA THR A 8 2.65 -8.49 1.11
C THR A 8 1.46 -8.21 0.21
N SER A 9 1.40 -6.98 -0.30
CA SER A 9 0.42 -6.55 -1.27
C SER A 9 1.07 -5.53 -2.21
N GLY A 10 0.30 -4.96 -3.13
CA GLY A 10 0.78 -3.99 -4.09
C GLY A 10 0.39 -4.40 -5.50
N TRP A 11 0.41 -3.45 -6.44
CA TRP A 11 -0.07 -3.74 -7.79
C TRP A 11 0.83 -4.71 -8.56
N LYS A 12 2.10 -4.81 -8.19
CA LYS A 12 3.04 -5.76 -8.80
C LYS A 12 2.93 -7.17 -8.23
N GLY A 13 2.18 -7.34 -7.13
CA GLY A 13 1.99 -8.64 -6.52
C GLY A 13 0.94 -9.48 -7.25
N ARG A 14 0.62 -10.63 -6.65
CA ARG A 14 -0.36 -11.56 -7.23
C ARG A 14 -1.79 -11.10 -7.04
N SER A 15 -2.06 -10.36 -5.96
CA SER A 15 -3.38 -9.83 -5.68
C SER A 15 -3.57 -8.48 -6.34
N HIS A 16 -4.80 -8.18 -6.74
CA HIS A 16 -5.11 -6.88 -7.30
C HIS A 16 -5.05 -5.81 -6.23
N SER A 17 -4.60 -4.61 -6.60
CA SER A 17 -4.56 -3.46 -5.70
C SER A 17 -5.30 -2.29 -6.33
N LEU A 18 -5.91 -1.47 -5.47
CA LEU A 18 -6.55 -0.21 -5.87
C LEU A 18 -5.56 0.96 -5.82
N GLY A 19 -4.34 0.73 -5.35
CA GLY A 19 -3.33 1.77 -5.17
C GLY A 19 -2.16 1.66 -6.13
N VAL A 20 -1.16 2.52 -5.93
CA VAL A 20 0.02 2.60 -6.79
C VAL A 20 1.29 2.04 -6.13
N ALA A 21 1.21 1.54 -4.91
CA ALA A 21 2.38 0.94 -4.26
C ALA A 21 2.86 -0.27 -5.07
N ASP A 22 4.16 -0.29 -5.34
CA ASP A 22 4.79 -1.45 -5.96
C ASP A 22 4.72 -2.64 -5.01
N LEU A 23 4.96 -2.39 -3.73
CA LEU A 23 4.98 -3.40 -2.71
C LEU A 23 4.64 -2.77 -1.36
N VAL A 24 3.84 -3.49 -0.58
CA VAL A 24 3.60 -3.20 0.84
C VAL A 24 3.86 -4.49 1.61
N THR A 25 4.65 -4.41 2.67
CA THR A 25 4.89 -5.54 3.57
C THR A 25 4.41 -5.16 4.96
N VAL A 26 3.70 -6.06 5.61
CA VAL A 26 3.17 -5.85 6.96
C VAL A 26 3.57 -6.99 7.86
N LEU A 27 3.99 -6.64 9.08
CA LEU A 27 4.21 -7.57 10.19
C LEU A 27 3.08 -7.36 11.19
N ALA A 28 2.44 -8.44 11.60
CA ALA A 28 1.30 -8.36 12.50
C ALA A 28 1.27 -9.57 13.45
N PRO A 29 0.43 -9.54 14.50
CA PRO A 29 0.33 -10.67 15.42
C PRO A 29 -0.13 -11.97 14.76
N THR A 30 -0.93 -11.89 13.70
CA THR A 30 -1.41 -13.07 12.96
C THR A 30 -1.24 -12.88 11.46
N ALA A 31 -1.18 -13.99 10.73
CA ALA A 31 -1.13 -13.95 9.27
C ALA A 31 -2.38 -13.29 8.68
N ALA A 32 -3.54 -13.56 9.22
CA ALA A 32 -4.79 -12.97 8.75
C ALA A 32 -4.80 -11.46 8.93
N ALA A 33 -4.35 -10.96 10.08
CA ALA A 33 -4.26 -9.53 10.34
C ALA A 33 -3.25 -8.86 9.40
N ALA A 34 -2.11 -9.52 9.16
CA ALA A 34 -1.11 -9.00 8.23
C ALA A 34 -1.66 -8.89 6.82
N ASP A 35 -2.39 -9.89 6.35
CA ASP A 35 -2.96 -9.92 5.00
C ASP A 35 -3.98 -8.78 4.80
N VAL A 36 -4.91 -8.63 5.73
CA VAL A 36 -5.92 -7.58 5.67
C VAL A 36 -5.26 -6.20 5.68
N ALA A 37 -4.31 -6.00 6.59
CA ALA A 37 -3.63 -4.71 6.71
C ALA A 37 -2.81 -4.38 5.47
N ALA A 38 -2.07 -5.34 4.92
CA ALA A 38 -1.29 -5.11 3.71
C ALA A 38 -2.19 -4.67 2.54
N THR A 39 -3.35 -5.28 2.39
CA THR A 39 -4.31 -4.92 1.36
C THR A 39 -4.84 -3.50 1.57
N LEU A 40 -5.26 -3.17 2.79
CA LEU A 40 -5.82 -1.85 3.08
C LEU A 40 -4.78 -0.74 2.94
N ILE A 41 -3.56 -0.98 3.38
CA ILE A 41 -2.47 0.01 3.23
C ILE A 41 -2.13 0.20 1.76
N ALA A 42 -1.99 -0.89 1.00
CA ALA A 42 -1.70 -0.79 -0.43
C ALA A 42 -2.78 -0.01 -1.17
N ASN A 43 -4.05 -0.24 -0.86
CA ASN A 43 -5.16 0.48 -1.46
C ASN A 43 -5.16 1.97 -1.09
N ALA A 44 -4.65 2.32 0.08
CA ALA A 44 -4.57 3.71 0.54
C ALA A 44 -3.39 4.49 -0.06
N VAL A 45 -2.43 3.81 -0.70
CA VAL A 45 -1.31 4.47 -1.39
C VAL A 45 -1.83 5.03 -2.72
N TRP A 46 -2.44 6.19 -2.63
CA TRP A 46 -3.07 6.93 -3.72
C TRP A 46 -3.12 8.40 -3.30
N PRO A 47 -3.02 9.36 -4.25
CA PRO A 47 -2.91 10.78 -3.86
C PRO A 47 -4.14 11.39 -3.21
N ASP A 48 -5.33 10.82 -3.41
CA ASP A 48 -6.56 11.37 -2.85
C ASP A 48 -7.34 10.32 -2.04
N ASP A 49 -8.42 10.76 -1.41
CA ASP A 49 -9.10 9.98 -0.37
C ASP A 49 -9.93 8.80 -0.89
N ASN A 50 -10.21 8.71 -2.16
CA ASN A 50 -11.21 7.75 -2.62
C ASN A 50 -10.75 6.84 -3.76
N ASN A 51 -9.57 7.03 -4.29
CA ASN A 51 -9.03 6.27 -5.42
C ASN A 51 -9.93 6.29 -6.66
N LYS A 52 -10.82 7.27 -6.78
CA LYS A 52 -11.79 7.36 -7.87
C LYS A 52 -11.35 8.27 -8.99
N THR A 53 -10.53 9.26 -8.67
CA THR A 53 -10.02 10.18 -9.66
C THR A 53 -8.96 9.49 -10.50
N ASP A 54 -9.07 9.61 -11.82
CA ASP A 54 -8.03 9.10 -12.69
C ASP A 54 -6.72 9.81 -12.43
N LEU A 55 -5.64 9.05 -12.45
CA LEU A 55 -4.30 9.56 -12.20
C LEU A 55 -3.47 9.36 -13.47
N PRO A 56 -2.97 10.44 -14.10
CA PRO A 56 -2.13 10.30 -15.28
C PRO A 56 -0.94 9.36 -15.02
N GLY A 57 -0.73 8.42 -15.92
CA GLY A 57 0.32 7.43 -15.79
C GLY A 57 -0.08 6.17 -15.05
N VAL A 58 -1.28 6.12 -14.49
CA VAL A 58 -1.80 4.90 -13.84
C VAL A 58 -2.87 4.29 -14.73
N HIS A 59 -2.67 3.03 -15.10
CA HIS A 59 -3.56 2.28 -15.97
C HIS A 59 -4.36 1.31 -15.11
N ARG A 60 -5.68 1.39 -15.19
CA ARG A 60 -6.58 0.60 -14.37
C ARG A 60 -7.61 -0.12 -15.23
N GLN A 61 -8.07 -1.27 -14.74
CA GLN A 61 -9.14 -2.04 -15.38
C GLN A 61 -10.07 -2.58 -14.29
N PRO A 62 -11.35 -2.84 -14.62
CA PRO A 62 -12.24 -3.52 -13.69
C PRO A 62 -11.68 -4.89 -13.31
N ALA A 63 -11.73 -5.22 -12.02
CA ALA A 63 -11.18 -6.48 -11.53
C ALA A 63 -11.83 -7.69 -12.20
N ASN A 64 -13.15 -7.64 -12.47
CA ASN A 64 -13.87 -8.74 -13.07
C ASN A 64 -13.56 -8.96 -14.55
N VAL A 65 -12.90 -8.01 -15.22
CA VAL A 65 -12.37 -8.21 -16.58
C VAL A 65 -11.12 -9.08 -16.53
N LEU A 66 -10.29 -8.90 -15.50
CA LEU A 66 -9.04 -9.65 -15.32
C LEU A 66 -9.30 -11.01 -14.68
N ALA A 67 -10.22 -11.06 -13.73
CA ALA A 67 -10.58 -12.26 -13.01
C ALA A 67 -12.11 -12.26 -12.78
N PRO A 68 -12.90 -12.98 -13.60
CA PRO A 68 -14.37 -12.91 -13.51
C PRO A 68 -14.93 -13.22 -12.14
N ASP A 69 -14.23 -14.04 -11.34
CA ASP A 69 -14.67 -14.42 -10.00
C ASP A 69 -14.14 -13.51 -8.90
N SER A 70 -13.54 -12.38 -9.27
CA SER A 70 -12.95 -11.48 -8.28
C SER A 70 -14.01 -10.88 -7.34
N ASP A 71 -13.71 -10.90 -6.04
CA ASP A 71 -14.54 -10.27 -5.02
C ASP A 71 -14.63 -8.75 -5.21
N LEU A 72 -13.70 -8.15 -5.94
CA LEU A 72 -13.68 -6.72 -6.20
C LEU A 72 -14.69 -6.30 -7.28
N GLY A 73 -15.23 -7.26 -8.03
CA GLY A 73 -16.25 -6.98 -9.03
C GLY A 73 -15.80 -5.98 -10.08
N SER A 74 -16.57 -4.92 -10.26
CA SER A 74 -16.28 -3.89 -11.25
C SER A 74 -15.34 -2.80 -10.75
N ARG A 75 -14.78 -2.91 -9.55
CA ARG A 75 -13.84 -1.92 -9.02
C ARG A 75 -12.58 -1.89 -9.89
N LEU A 76 -12.07 -0.69 -10.10
CA LEU A 76 -10.87 -0.50 -10.91
C LEU A 76 -9.64 -0.86 -10.10
N VAL A 77 -8.83 -1.76 -10.67
CA VAL A 77 -7.57 -2.17 -10.06
C VAL A 77 -6.41 -1.72 -10.94
N THR A 78 -5.28 -1.45 -10.31
CA THR A 78 -4.08 -0.98 -10.99
C THR A 78 -3.42 -2.13 -11.75
N VAL A 79 -3.18 -1.93 -13.04
CA VAL A 79 -2.52 -2.93 -13.89
C VAL A 79 -1.14 -2.48 -14.37
N HIS A 80 -0.89 -1.18 -14.40
CA HIS A 80 0.41 -0.63 -14.77
C HIS A 80 0.54 0.79 -14.28
N VAL A 81 1.75 1.16 -13.86
CA VAL A 81 2.06 2.52 -13.40
C VAL A 81 3.29 3.00 -14.16
N ASP A 82 3.11 4.08 -14.95
CA ASP A 82 4.22 4.77 -15.58
C ASP A 82 5.02 5.57 -14.53
N CYS A 83 6.13 6.19 -14.94
CA CYS A 83 6.91 7.02 -14.04
C CYS A 83 6.05 8.20 -13.55
N LEU A 84 5.84 8.28 -12.23
CA LEU A 84 5.01 9.32 -11.63
C LEU A 84 5.87 10.50 -11.15
N PRO A 85 5.31 11.72 -11.15
CA PRO A 85 5.99 12.87 -10.52
C PRO A 85 6.22 12.63 -9.03
N ASP A 86 7.32 13.15 -8.51
CA ASP A 86 7.67 12.97 -7.10
C ASP A 86 6.58 13.46 -6.16
N HIS A 87 5.95 14.60 -6.46
CA HIS A 87 4.90 15.13 -5.58
C HIS A 87 3.68 14.21 -5.50
N VAL A 88 3.37 13.48 -6.56
CA VAL A 88 2.29 12.49 -6.57
C VAL A 88 2.66 11.30 -5.72
N ILE A 89 3.89 10.79 -5.87
CA ILE A 89 4.39 9.67 -5.09
C ILE A 89 4.38 9.99 -3.59
N ILE A 90 4.89 11.17 -3.21
CA ILE A 90 4.95 11.58 -1.81
C ILE A 90 3.55 11.68 -1.21
N LYS A 91 2.62 12.29 -1.94
CA LYS A 91 1.24 12.44 -1.48
C LYS A 91 0.56 11.08 -1.30
N ALA A 92 0.76 10.17 -2.23
CA ALA A 92 0.22 8.82 -2.16
C ALA A 92 0.78 8.05 -0.96
N LEU A 93 2.11 8.11 -0.77
CA LEU A 93 2.76 7.44 0.34
C LEU A 93 2.32 8.00 1.70
N ARG A 94 2.10 9.30 1.80
CA ARG A 94 1.62 9.89 3.06
C ARG A 94 0.25 9.37 3.47
N ARG A 95 -0.64 9.16 2.52
CA ARG A 95 -1.93 8.54 2.83
C ARG A 95 -1.76 7.11 3.33
N GLY A 96 -0.95 6.32 2.65
CA GLY A 96 -0.65 4.96 3.08
C GLY A 96 -0.01 4.92 4.45
N ALA A 97 0.93 5.83 4.71
CA ALA A 97 1.62 5.92 6.00
C ALA A 97 0.64 6.28 7.12
N GLY A 98 -0.31 7.16 6.87
CA GLY A 98 -1.33 7.52 7.85
C GLY A 98 -2.19 6.33 8.25
N VAL A 99 -2.63 5.54 7.28
CA VAL A 99 -3.40 4.32 7.54
C VAL A 99 -2.56 3.32 8.33
N ALA A 100 -1.30 3.13 7.95
CA ALA A 100 -0.39 2.20 8.64
C ALA A 100 -0.16 2.62 10.10
N GLU A 101 0.04 3.91 10.34
CA GLU A 101 0.27 4.40 11.69
C GLU A 101 -0.97 4.23 12.58
N ASP A 102 -2.15 4.50 12.05
CA ASP A 102 -3.40 4.27 12.77
C ASP A 102 -3.55 2.80 13.16
N MET A 103 -3.24 1.88 12.25
CA MET A 103 -3.29 0.44 12.52
C MET A 103 -2.27 0.03 13.57
N ARG A 104 -1.07 0.61 13.52
CA ARG A 104 -0.02 0.32 14.49
C ARG A 104 -0.44 0.78 15.90
N GLN A 105 -0.94 1.99 16.00
CA GLN A 105 -1.40 2.54 17.28
C GLN A 105 -2.55 1.75 17.86
N SER A 106 -3.41 1.20 17.02
CA SER A 106 -4.53 0.35 17.46
C SER A 106 -4.12 -1.08 17.79
N GLY A 107 -2.86 -1.43 17.57
CA GLY A 107 -2.36 -2.78 17.87
C GLY A 107 -2.68 -3.82 16.80
N HIS A 108 -3.23 -3.43 15.66
CA HIS A 108 -3.56 -4.37 14.58
C HIS A 108 -2.32 -4.86 13.83
N ILE A 109 -1.28 -4.02 13.76
CA ILE A 109 -0.02 -4.37 13.14
C ILE A 109 1.15 -3.97 14.03
N SER A 110 2.30 -4.62 13.80
CA SER A 110 3.55 -4.28 14.48
C SER A 110 4.40 -3.34 13.65
N ALA A 111 4.41 -3.52 12.34
CA ALA A 111 5.20 -2.71 11.43
C ALA A 111 4.64 -2.78 10.02
N ALA A 112 4.95 -1.78 9.22
CA ALA A 112 4.61 -1.72 7.81
C ALA A 112 5.72 -1.04 7.02
N TYR A 113 5.85 -1.43 5.78
CA TYR A 113 6.84 -0.93 4.84
C TYR A 113 6.17 -0.86 3.47
N ALA A 114 6.35 0.24 2.77
CA ALA A 114 5.79 0.41 1.43
C ALA A 114 6.77 1.15 0.53
N VAL A 115 6.71 0.83 -0.76
CA VAL A 115 7.56 1.48 -1.75
C VAL A 115 6.76 1.78 -3.01
N VAL A 116 7.00 2.97 -3.57
CA VAL A 116 6.51 3.40 -4.87
C VAL A 116 7.70 3.97 -5.63
N GLN A 117 8.14 3.27 -6.67
CA GLN A 117 9.18 3.76 -7.59
C GLN A 117 10.43 4.31 -6.87
N GLY A 118 10.93 3.54 -5.91
CA GLY A 118 12.16 3.86 -5.19
C GLY A 118 11.99 4.77 -3.98
N GLN A 119 10.81 5.31 -3.76
CA GLN A 119 10.48 6.10 -2.56
C GLN A 119 9.59 5.28 -1.65
N GLY A 120 9.66 5.49 -0.35
CA GLY A 120 8.85 4.70 0.53
C GLY A 120 8.72 5.23 1.94
N PHE A 121 8.03 4.45 2.77
CA PHE A 121 7.94 4.73 4.20
C PHE A 121 8.18 3.46 5.00
N VAL A 122 8.60 3.66 6.25
CA VAL A 122 8.68 2.63 7.28
C VAL A 122 7.89 3.12 8.47
N CYS A 123 7.05 2.24 9.00
CA CYS A 123 6.28 2.49 10.21
C CYS A 123 6.53 1.31 11.15
N ASP A 124 7.16 1.55 12.29
CA ASP A 124 7.41 0.50 13.26
C ASP A 124 7.47 1.03 14.69
N MET A 125 7.49 0.12 15.65
CA MET A 125 7.53 0.49 17.06
C MET A 125 8.92 0.93 17.52
N VAL A 126 9.95 0.47 16.83
CA VAL A 126 11.33 0.78 17.23
C VAL A 126 11.62 2.25 17.02
N THR A 127 11.29 2.77 15.85
CA THR A 127 11.50 4.19 15.53
C THR A 127 10.39 5.07 16.09
N GLN A 128 9.21 4.49 16.37
CA GLN A 128 8.01 5.21 16.81
C GLN A 128 7.70 6.39 15.91
N ARG A 129 7.97 6.24 14.63
CA ARG A 129 7.73 7.28 13.65
C ARG A 129 7.31 6.68 12.33
N THR A 130 6.59 7.49 11.58
CA THR A 130 6.22 7.21 10.20
C THR A 130 6.67 8.40 9.37
N GLY A 131 7.32 8.14 8.26
CA GLY A 131 7.79 9.22 7.41
C GLY A 131 7.85 8.79 5.97
N VAL A 132 7.78 9.78 5.08
CA VAL A 132 8.00 9.61 3.66
C VAL A 132 9.30 10.31 3.31
N SER A 133 10.22 9.55 2.74
CA SER A 133 11.54 10.06 2.40
C SER A 133 12.05 9.37 1.15
N ASP A 134 12.63 10.13 0.26
CA ASP A 134 13.31 9.59 -0.91
C ASP A 134 14.65 8.95 -0.55
N SER A 135 15.13 9.13 0.67
CA SER A 135 16.38 8.54 1.16
C SER A 135 16.16 7.22 1.89
N VAL A 136 14.93 6.81 2.19
CA VAL A 136 14.64 5.61 3.01
C VAL A 136 15.20 4.35 2.37
N PHE A 137 15.13 4.24 1.06
CA PHE A 137 15.55 3.05 0.32
C PHE A 137 16.67 3.33 -0.68
N SER A 138 17.36 4.43 -0.55
CA SER A 138 18.34 4.87 -1.56
C SER A 138 19.78 4.47 -1.26
N ASP A 139 20.00 3.72 -0.21
CA ASP A 139 21.37 3.33 0.18
C ASP A 139 21.85 2.06 -0.51
#